data_5c48cbd3a288640577c6007f38359036
#
_entry.id   5c48cbd3a288640577c6007f38359036
#
_cell.length_a   1.000
_cell.length_b   1.000
_cell.length_c   1.000
_cell.angle_alpha   90.00
_cell.angle_beta   90.00
_cell.angle_gamma   90.00
#
_symmetry.space_group_name_H-M   'P 1'
#
loop_
_entity.id
_entity.type
_entity.pdbx_description
1 polymer ?
#
loop_
_entity_poly.entity_id
_entity_poly.type
_entity_poly.pdbx_seq_one_letter_code
_entity_poly.pdbx_strand_id
1 'polypeptide(L)'
;MASYLDRPASQVRRKDRQLTDDAWIDRFLERAAFGHCAVCHDGQPMLNNNLFWYDGSAIWIHTAPVGKFRAVVEAGARKACFSVAEPGRILPADTPMEFSTEYASVLVYGELAIVEDVSAKRRALEGLMAKYATHLKEGADYQPMPDADVAQTTVFRLVISERVGKHNVKPADYPAYAYPGESFIDAERAAGRLTVRPKELA
;
A
#
# COMPACT_ATOMS: atom_id res chain seq x y z
N MET A 1 16.06 29.56 11.26
CA MET A 1 15.51 28.67 10.22
C MET A 1 14.38 27.87 10.84
N ALA A 2 13.21 27.79 10.21
CA ALA A 2 12.14 26.92 10.68
C ALA A 2 12.62 25.47 10.70
N SER A 3 12.31 24.75 11.77
CA SER A 3 12.66 23.34 11.92
C SER A 3 12.02 22.51 10.79
N TYR A 4 12.67 21.42 10.39
CA TYR A 4 12.05 20.45 9.49
C TYR A 4 10.79 19.81 10.11
N LEU A 5 10.69 19.78 11.43
CA LEU A 5 9.53 19.26 12.16
C LEU A 5 8.28 20.13 12.04
N ASP A 6 8.46 21.44 11.75
CA ASP A 6 7.35 22.41 11.60
C ASP A 6 6.74 22.37 10.18
N ARG A 7 7.25 21.54 9.30
CA ARG A 7 6.81 21.43 7.91
C ARG A 7 5.73 20.35 7.74
N PRO A 8 4.83 20.51 6.76
CA PRO A 8 3.89 19.43 6.43
C PRO A 8 4.61 18.11 6.16
N ALA A 9 4.01 16.99 6.58
CA ALA A 9 4.57 15.65 6.39
C ALA A 9 4.76 15.32 4.89
N SER A 10 3.94 15.90 4.02
CA SER A 10 4.02 15.77 2.57
C SER A 10 5.13 16.61 1.92
N GLN A 11 5.84 17.44 2.69
CA GLN A 11 6.86 18.31 2.11
C GLN A 11 8.14 17.54 1.72
N VAL A 12 8.45 17.50 0.43
CA VAL A 12 9.64 16.85 -0.11
C VAL A 12 10.86 17.77 -0.02
N ARG A 13 11.98 17.25 0.51
CA ARG A 13 13.28 17.96 0.51
C ARG A 13 13.86 18.08 -0.91
N ARG A 14 13.88 16.99 -1.67
CA ARG A 14 14.37 16.91 -3.05
C ARG A 14 13.25 17.30 -4.01
N LYS A 15 13.15 18.59 -4.30
CA LYS A 15 12.12 19.15 -5.20
C LYS A 15 12.23 18.62 -6.63
N ASP A 16 13.46 18.33 -7.07
CA ASP A 16 13.75 17.69 -8.35
C ASP A 16 13.20 16.27 -8.50
N ARG A 17 12.77 15.64 -7.41
CA ARG A 17 12.16 14.31 -7.38
C ARG A 17 10.69 14.32 -7.00
N GLN A 18 10.14 15.48 -6.74
CA GLN A 18 8.73 15.62 -6.37
C GLN A 18 7.85 15.45 -7.60
N LEU A 19 6.86 14.59 -7.49
CA LEU A 19 5.76 14.51 -8.43
C LEU A 19 4.69 15.53 -8.05
N THR A 20 4.31 16.35 -9.00
CA THR A 20 3.24 17.37 -8.86
C THR A 20 2.03 17.03 -9.73
N ASP A 21 2.11 16.01 -10.54
CA ASP A 21 1.00 15.50 -11.36
C ASP A 21 0.11 14.60 -10.52
N ASP A 22 -1.01 15.12 -10.09
CA ASP A 22 -2.01 14.37 -9.31
C ASP A 22 -2.57 13.16 -10.07
N ALA A 23 -2.77 13.28 -11.36
CA ALA A 23 -3.25 12.16 -12.19
C ALA A 23 -2.23 11.03 -12.25
N TRP A 24 -0.92 11.34 -12.20
CA TRP A 24 0.11 10.31 -12.09
C TRP A 24 0.04 9.59 -10.73
N ILE A 25 -0.14 10.36 -9.64
CA ILE A 25 -0.27 9.81 -8.28
C ILE A 25 -1.49 8.87 -8.21
N ASP A 26 -2.62 9.29 -8.77
CA ASP A 26 -3.84 8.48 -8.84
C ASP A 26 -3.61 7.17 -9.57
N ARG A 27 -3.05 7.21 -10.79
CA ARG A 27 -2.71 5.99 -11.55
C ARG A 27 -1.73 5.08 -10.81
N PHE A 28 -0.78 5.64 -10.07
CA PHE A 28 0.16 4.83 -9.30
C PHE A 28 -0.53 4.12 -8.13
N LEU A 29 -1.40 4.81 -7.39
CA LEU A 29 -2.21 4.21 -6.32
C LEU A 29 -3.18 3.15 -6.85
N GLU A 30 -3.80 3.38 -7.99
CA GLU A 30 -4.68 2.41 -8.64
C GLU A 30 -3.96 1.12 -9.01
N ARG A 31 -2.70 1.21 -9.48
CA ARG A 31 -1.94 0.08 -10.03
C ARG A 31 -1.04 -0.61 -9.02
N ALA A 32 -0.54 0.08 -8.01
CA ALA A 32 0.38 -0.50 -7.03
C ALA A 32 -0.25 -1.71 -6.35
N ALA A 33 0.51 -2.82 -6.34
CA ALA A 33 -0.03 -4.12 -5.93
C ALA A 33 -0.16 -4.28 -4.42
N PHE A 34 0.67 -3.60 -3.64
CA PHE A 34 0.76 -3.80 -2.20
C PHE A 34 1.08 -2.49 -1.49
N GLY A 35 0.52 -2.30 -0.30
CA GLY A 35 0.72 -1.08 0.47
C GLY A 35 0.98 -1.33 1.94
N HIS A 36 1.49 -0.31 2.61
CA HIS A 36 1.93 -0.33 3.99
C HIS A 36 1.23 0.77 4.76
N CYS A 37 0.31 0.41 5.65
CA CYS A 37 -0.42 1.34 6.50
C CYS A 37 0.21 1.40 7.88
N ALA A 38 0.69 2.56 8.27
CA ALA A 38 1.30 2.81 9.57
C ALA A 38 0.41 3.69 10.45
N VAL A 39 0.29 3.32 11.72
CA VAL A 39 -0.32 4.10 12.81
C VAL A 39 0.62 4.13 14.01
N CYS A 40 0.37 5.02 14.97
CA CYS A 40 1.11 5.05 16.23
C CYS A 40 0.12 4.97 17.38
N HIS A 41 0.42 4.14 18.38
CA HIS A 41 -0.35 4.00 19.60
C HIS A 41 0.61 3.99 20.80
N ASP A 42 0.41 4.91 21.74
CA ASP A 42 1.27 5.10 22.91
C ASP A 42 2.77 5.17 22.57
N GLY A 43 3.11 5.90 21.50
CA GLY A 43 4.49 6.04 21.03
C GLY A 43 5.04 4.83 20.25
N GLN A 44 4.30 3.70 20.21
CA GLN A 44 4.71 2.51 19.45
C GLN A 44 4.16 2.57 18.02
N PRO A 45 5.03 2.64 16.99
CA PRO A 45 4.60 2.51 15.61
C PRO A 45 4.11 1.08 15.31
N MET A 46 3.04 0.98 14.56
CA MET A 46 2.45 -0.27 14.08
C MET A 46 2.29 -0.22 12.58
N LEU A 47 2.65 -1.30 11.90
CA LEU A 47 2.55 -1.41 10.45
C LEU A 47 1.65 -2.57 10.06
N ASN A 48 0.75 -2.34 9.12
CA ASN A 48 -0.05 -3.35 8.45
C ASN A 48 0.30 -3.35 6.96
N ASN A 49 0.74 -4.49 6.46
CA ASN A 49 1.05 -4.72 5.06
C ASN A 49 -0.13 -5.43 4.41
N ASN A 50 -0.72 -4.84 3.37
CA ASN A 50 -1.95 -5.40 2.82
C ASN A 50 -2.17 -5.06 1.33
N LEU A 51 -3.05 -5.83 0.71
CA LEU A 51 -3.75 -5.41 -0.50
C LEU A 51 -4.64 -4.22 -0.16
N PHE A 52 -4.83 -3.32 -1.10
CA PHE A 52 -5.64 -2.12 -0.89
C PHE A 52 -6.40 -1.70 -2.14
N TRP A 53 -7.48 -0.99 -1.93
CA TRP A 53 -8.20 -0.30 -2.99
C TRP A 53 -8.16 1.21 -2.76
N TYR A 54 -7.96 1.95 -3.84
CA TYR A 54 -8.02 3.40 -3.88
C TYR A 54 -9.25 3.81 -4.69
N ASP A 55 -10.14 4.63 -4.12
CA ASP A 55 -11.40 5.06 -4.73
C ASP A 55 -11.36 6.47 -5.31
N GLY A 56 -10.17 7.08 -5.42
CA GLY A 56 -9.96 8.47 -5.81
C GLY A 56 -9.94 9.44 -4.62
N SER A 57 -10.42 9.06 -3.44
CA SER A 57 -10.52 9.91 -2.24
C SER A 57 -9.98 9.28 -0.96
N ALA A 58 -9.94 7.97 -0.90
CA ALA A 58 -9.54 7.21 0.27
C ALA A 58 -8.82 5.91 -0.11
N ILE A 59 -8.01 5.41 0.83
CA ILE A 59 -7.43 4.08 0.77
C ILE A 59 -8.28 3.15 1.64
N TRP A 60 -8.63 2.00 1.08
CA TRP A 60 -9.42 0.97 1.73
C TRP A 60 -8.59 -0.30 1.88
N ILE A 61 -8.55 -0.84 3.10
CA ILE A 61 -7.88 -2.11 3.42
C ILE A 61 -8.82 -2.97 4.27
N HIS A 62 -8.61 -4.29 4.26
CA HIS A 62 -9.37 -5.19 5.11
C HIS A 62 -8.45 -6.12 5.90
N THR A 63 -8.93 -6.58 7.04
CA THR A 63 -8.25 -7.55 7.89
C THR A 63 -9.24 -8.55 8.48
N ALA A 64 -8.70 -9.55 9.18
CA ALA A 64 -9.52 -10.41 10.03
C ALA A 64 -10.31 -9.58 11.07
N PRO A 65 -11.43 -10.12 11.59
CA PRO A 65 -12.27 -9.43 12.59
C PRO A 65 -11.55 -9.20 13.93
N VAL A 66 -10.43 -9.86 14.16
CA VAL A 66 -9.60 -9.70 15.36
C VAL A 66 -8.13 -9.49 14.96
N GLY A 67 -7.40 -8.72 15.76
CA GLY A 67 -5.97 -8.51 15.53
C GLY A 67 -5.46 -7.21 16.15
N LYS A 68 -4.15 -7.14 16.32
CA LYS A 68 -3.51 -6.02 17.03
C LYS A 68 -3.70 -4.69 16.30
N PHE A 69 -3.62 -4.67 14.98
CA PHE A 69 -3.82 -3.44 14.20
C PHE A 69 -5.24 -2.89 14.38
N ARG A 70 -6.26 -3.76 14.34
CA ARG A 70 -7.62 -3.38 14.64
C ARG A 70 -7.75 -2.80 16.06
N ALA A 71 -7.22 -3.50 17.06
CA ALA A 71 -7.31 -3.09 18.46
C ALA A 71 -6.72 -1.70 18.70
N VAL A 72 -5.58 -1.35 18.09
CA VAL A 72 -4.97 -0.02 18.26
C VAL A 72 -5.76 1.08 17.55
N VAL A 73 -6.42 0.78 16.45
CA VAL A 73 -7.32 1.74 15.78
C VAL A 73 -8.60 1.94 16.61
N GLU A 74 -9.16 0.88 17.19
CA GLU A 74 -10.29 0.96 18.17
C GLU A 74 -9.91 1.77 19.38
N ALA A 75 -8.69 1.64 19.88
CA ALA A 75 -8.16 2.43 21.00
C ALA A 75 -7.86 3.91 20.65
N GLY A 76 -8.12 4.35 19.43
CA GLY A 76 -8.04 5.76 19.03
C GLY A 76 -6.84 6.14 18.17
N ALA A 77 -6.04 5.21 17.70
CA ALA A 77 -4.98 5.50 16.71
C ALA A 77 -5.58 5.87 15.36
N ARG A 78 -5.81 7.18 15.14
CA ARG A 78 -6.53 7.71 13.98
C ARG A 78 -5.60 8.22 12.89
N LYS A 79 -4.51 8.90 13.25
CA LYS A 79 -3.57 9.43 12.28
C LYS A 79 -2.75 8.30 11.67
N ALA A 80 -2.76 8.21 10.35
CA ALA A 80 -2.07 7.17 9.62
C ALA A 80 -1.23 7.72 8.47
N CYS A 81 -0.19 6.97 8.14
CA CYS A 81 0.57 7.12 6.91
C CYS A 81 0.43 5.83 6.10
N PHE A 82 0.08 5.96 4.82
CA PHE A 82 0.04 4.84 3.90
C PHE A 82 1.12 5.04 2.83
N SER A 83 1.89 3.99 2.55
CA SER A 83 3.00 4.02 1.61
C SER A 83 2.88 2.94 0.57
N VAL A 84 3.15 3.31 -0.67
CA VAL A 84 3.45 2.40 -1.78
C VAL A 84 4.76 2.83 -2.43
N ALA A 85 5.58 1.88 -2.83
CA ALA A 85 6.84 2.15 -3.52
C ALA A 85 7.22 1.01 -4.44
N GLU A 86 7.83 1.35 -5.57
CA GLU A 86 8.37 0.40 -6.54
C GLU A 86 9.81 0.80 -6.86
N PRO A 87 10.78 -0.11 -6.73
CA PRO A 87 12.13 0.11 -7.23
C PRO A 87 12.17 -0.06 -8.75
N GLY A 88 13.12 0.62 -9.38
CA GLY A 88 13.42 0.46 -10.79
C GLY A 88 14.87 0.03 -11.01
N ARG A 89 15.49 0.50 -12.09
CA ARG A 89 16.87 0.13 -12.46
C ARG A 89 17.89 0.66 -11.45
N ILE A 90 19.00 -0.03 -11.29
CA ILE A 90 20.17 0.46 -10.55
C ILE A 90 20.95 1.43 -11.44
N LEU A 91 21.29 2.58 -10.90
CA LEU A 91 22.01 3.66 -11.57
C LEU A 91 23.48 3.62 -11.10
N PRO A 92 24.41 3.11 -11.94
CA PRO A 92 25.81 3.07 -11.59
C PRO A 92 26.43 4.47 -11.59
N ALA A 93 27.55 4.61 -10.90
CA ALA A 93 28.37 5.80 -10.86
C ALA A 93 29.84 5.41 -10.64
N ASP A 94 30.75 6.38 -10.69
CA ASP A 94 32.19 6.13 -10.54
C ASP A 94 32.57 5.70 -9.12
N THR A 95 31.80 6.12 -8.12
CA THR A 95 31.98 5.74 -6.72
C THR A 95 30.74 5.14 -6.11
N PRO A 96 30.87 4.22 -5.14
CA PRO A 96 29.71 3.64 -4.46
C PRO A 96 28.77 4.66 -3.81
N MET A 97 29.29 5.81 -3.40
CA MET A 97 28.50 6.87 -2.74
C MET A 97 27.54 7.58 -3.70
N GLU A 98 27.80 7.49 -5.00
CA GLU A 98 27.02 8.13 -6.05
C GLU A 98 26.02 7.17 -6.71
N PHE A 99 26.15 5.86 -6.43
CA PHE A 99 25.17 4.88 -6.89
C PHE A 99 23.79 5.27 -6.42
N SER A 100 22.79 5.02 -7.26
CA SER A 100 21.40 5.30 -6.96
C SER A 100 20.51 4.22 -7.54
N THR A 101 19.21 4.37 -7.37
CA THR A 101 18.21 3.54 -8.03
C THR A 101 17.10 4.40 -8.61
N GLU A 102 16.51 3.95 -9.67
CA GLU A 102 15.21 4.45 -10.08
C GLU A 102 14.17 3.97 -9.08
N TYR A 103 13.19 4.79 -8.83
CA TYR A 103 12.05 4.43 -7.99
C TYR A 103 10.86 5.33 -8.28
N ALA A 104 9.70 4.83 -7.93
CA ALA A 104 8.48 5.61 -7.75
C ALA A 104 7.92 5.33 -6.37
N SER A 105 7.39 6.34 -5.69
CA SER A 105 6.74 6.18 -4.39
C SER A 105 5.66 7.22 -4.17
N VAL A 106 4.61 6.82 -3.45
CA VAL A 106 3.55 7.71 -2.97
C VAL A 106 3.37 7.48 -1.47
N LEU A 107 3.35 8.58 -0.73
CA LEU A 107 2.93 8.61 0.66
C LEU A 107 1.59 9.33 0.75
N VAL A 108 0.68 8.76 1.51
CA VAL A 108 -0.64 9.31 1.82
C VAL A 108 -0.75 9.48 3.32
N TYR A 109 -1.18 10.64 3.77
CA TYR A 109 -1.45 10.94 5.17
C TYR A 109 -2.93 11.23 5.36
N GLY A 110 -3.47 10.84 6.49
CA GLY A 110 -4.88 11.09 6.76
C GLY A 110 -5.38 10.45 8.04
N GLU A 111 -6.71 10.32 8.11
CA GLU A 111 -7.38 9.71 9.24
C GLU A 111 -7.91 8.32 8.88
N LEU A 112 -7.46 7.34 9.66
CA LEU A 112 -7.86 5.94 9.55
C LEU A 112 -9.02 5.67 10.50
N ALA A 113 -10.06 5.02 10.00
CA ALA A 113 -11.20 4.59 10.80
C ALA A 113 -11.66 3.19 10.38
N ILE A 114 -12.22 2.46 11.34
CA ILE A 114 -12.96 1.24 11.05
C ILE A 114 -14.30 1.63 10.44
N VAL A 115 -14.70 0.92 9.41
CA VAL A 115 -15.97 1.11 8.71
C VAL A 115 -17.00 0.20 9.34
N GLU A 116 -18.11 0.79 9.83
CA GLU A 116 -19.22 0.02 10.42
C GLU A 116 -20.34 -0.25 9.40
N ASP A 117 -20.56 0.66 8.47
CA ASP A 117 -21.60 0.55 7.46
C ASP A 117 -21.34 -0.64 6.50
N VAL A 118 -22.27 -1.58 6.46
CA VAL A 118 -22.16 -2.83 5.68
C VAL A 118 -22.09 -2.56 4.18
N SER A 119 -22.82 -1.55 3.70
CA SER A 119 -22.82 -1.19 2.28
C SER A 119 -21.46 -0.61 1.86
N ALA A 120 -20.84 0.20 2.72
CA ALA A 120 -19.48 0.72 2.49
C ALA A 120 -18.43 -0.39 2.56
N LYS A 121 -18.56 -1.35 3.49
CA LYS A 121 -17.69 -2.54 3.55
C LYS A 121 -17.78 -3.34 2.25
N ARG A 122 -19.00 -3.63 1.79
CA ARG A 122 -19.24 -4.37 0.53
C ARG A 122 -18.56 -3.67 -0.64
N ARG A 123 -18.80 -2.37 -0.82
CA ARG A 123 -18.17 -1.58 -1.89
C ARG A 123 -16.64 -1.65 -1.85
N ALA A 124 -16.03 -1.60 -0.65
CA ALA A 124 -14.59 -1.70 -0.50
C ALA A 124 -14.06 -3.10 -0.90
N LEU A 125 -14.74 -4.16 -0.51
CA LEU A 125 -14.39 -5.54 -0.87
C LEU A 125 -14.57 -5.80 -2.37
N GLU A 126 -15.65 -5.29 -2.98
CA GLU A 126 -15.85 -5.33 -4.43
C GLU A 126 -14.77 -4.55 -5.18
N GLY A 127 -14.35 -3.38 -4.66
CA GLY A 127 -13.24 -2.60 -5.20
C GLY A 127 -11.90 -3.36 -5.16
N LEU A 128 -11.65 -4.11 -4.09
CA LEU A 128 -10.49 -5.00 -4.02
C LEU A 128 -10.57 -6.12 -5.06
N MET A 129 -11.74 -6.76 -5.22
CA MET A 129 -11.94 -7.77 -6.27
C MET A 129 -11.74 -7.20 -7.66
N ALA A 130 -12.29 -6.02 -7.94
CA ALA A 130 -12.13 -5.34 -9.22
C ALA A 130 -10.66 -4.98 -9.52
N LYS A 131 -9.84 -4.71 -8.50
CA LYS A 131 -8.41 -4.42 -8.66
C LYS A 131 -7.55 -5.66 -8.87
N TYR A 132 -7.79 -6.73 -8.10
CA TYR A 132 -6.86 -7.87 -8.03
C TYR A 132 -7.35 -9.13 -8.74
N ALA A 133 -8.63 -9.24 -9.00
CA ALA A 133 -9.28 -10.40 -9.59
C ALA A 133 -9.98 -10.10 -10.92
N THR A 134 -9.42 -9.20 -11.72
CA THR A 134 -9.98 -8.73 -12.99
C THR A 134 -10.26 -9.85 -14.02
N HIS A 135 -9.56 -10.97 -13.88
CA HIS A 135 -9.71 -12.14 -14.75
C HIS A 135 -10.78 -13.12 -14.25
N LEU A 136 -11.36 -12.90 -13.07
CA LEU A 136 -12.39 -13.75 -12.46
C LEU A 136 -13.77 -13.09 -12.52
N LYS A 137 -14.81 -13.89 -12.65
CA LYS A 137 -16.20 -13.45 -12.75
C LYS A 137 -17.06 -14.02 -11.62
N GLU A 138 -17.75 -13.14 -10.91
CA GLU A 138 -18.73 -13.54 -9.91
C GLU A 138 -19.85 -14.40 -10.53
N GLY A 139 -20.23 -15.44 -9.83
CA GLY A 139 -21.23 -16.42 -10.27
C GLY A 139 -20.69 -17.51 -11.21
N ALA A 140 -19.47 -17.34 -11.76
CA ALA A 140 -18.81 -18.34 -12.59
C ALA A 140 -17.56 -18.90 -11.91
N ASP A 141 -16.64 -18.01 -11.52
CA ASP A 141 -15.35 -18.41 -10.94
C ASP A 141 -15.37 -18.37 -9.40
N TYR A 142 -16.25 -17.56 -8.82
CA TYR A 142 -16.47 -17.47 -7.37
C TYR A 142 -17.92 -17.10 -7.04
N GLN A 143 -18.35 -17.39 -5.82
CA GLN A 143 -19.69 -17.06 -5.34
C GLN A 143 -19.78 -15.61 -4.86
N PRO A 144 -20.96 -14.96 -4.94
CA PRO A 144 -21.19 -13.65 -4.34
C PRO A 144 -20.83 -13.65 -2.84
N MET A 145 -20.34 -12.50 -2.35
CA MET A 145 -20.02 -12.35 -0.93
C MET A 145 -21.31 -12.34 -0.09
N PRO A 146 -21.50 -13.31 0.85
CA PRO A 146 -22.65 -13.31 1.76
C PRO A 146 -22.64 -12.06 2.65
N ASP A 147 -23.80 -11.51 2.96
CA ASP A 147 -23.93 -10.33 3.84
C ASP A 147 -23.32 -10.57 5.22
N ALA A 148 -23.45 -11.77 5.75
CA ALA A 148 -22.88 -12.15 7.03
C ALA A 148 -21.35 -12.05 7.04
N ASP A 149 -20.68 -12.49 5.96
CA ASP A 149 -19.22 -12.44 5.83
C ASP A 149 -18.74 -10.99 5.68
N VAL A 150 -19.45 -10.19 4.89
CA VAL A 150 -19.19 -8.75 4.75
C VAL A 150 -19.32 -8.05 6.11
N ALA A 151 -20.37 -8.33 6.86
CA ALA A 151 -20.61 -7.72 8.17
C ALA A 151 -19.47 -8.03 9.18
N GLN A 152 -18.96 -9.27 9.19
CA GLN A 152 -17.91 -9.72 10.09
C GLN A 152 -16.52 -9.22 9.68
N THR A 153 -16.29 -8.91 8.40
CA THR A 153 -14.98 -8.46 7.91
C THR A 153 -14.65 -7.07 8.48
N THR A 154 -13.43 -6.90 9.00
CA THR A 154 -12.94 -5.57 9.37
C THR A 154 -12.45 -4.86 8.13
N VAL A 155 -13.08 -3.73 7.82
CA VAL A 155 -12.65 -2.81 6.77
C VAL A 155 -12.22 -1.50 7.38
N PHE A 156 -11.08 -0.98 6.95
CA PHE A 156 -10.58 0.33 7.31
C PHE A 156 -10.67 1.27 6.12
N ARG A 157 -10.96 2.52 6.41
CA ARG A 157 -10.91 3.63 5.46
C ARG A 157 -9.93 4.68 5.94
N LEU A 158 -8.91 4.98 5.14
CA LEU A 158 -8.02 6.11 5.34
C LEU A 158 -8.49 7.27 4.46
N VAL A 159 -9.11 8.25 5.07
CA VAL A 159 -9.50 9.51 4.39
C VAL A 159 -8.26 10.35 4.20
N ILE A 160 -7.96 10.70 2.96
CA ILE A 160 -6.73 11.39 2.57
C ILE A 160 -6.81 12.88 2.95
N SER A 161 -5.86 13.36 3.75
CA SER A 161 -5.66 14.80 4.02
C SER A 161 -4.52 15.40 3.20
N GLU A 162 -3.43 14.62 3.03
CA GLU A 162 -2.26 15.03 2.28
C GLU A 162 -1.71 13.83 1.51
N ARG A 163 -1.11 14.10 0.35
CA ARG A 163 -0.39 13.09 -0.41
C ARG A 163 0.85 13.67 -1.08
N VAL A 164 1.84 12.85 -1.32
CA VAL A 164 3.07 13.24 -2.00
C VAL A 164 3.63 12.09 -2.81
N GLY A 165 3.92 12.36 -4.07
CA GLY A 165 4.62 11.47 -4.96
C GLY A 165 6.09 11.86 -5.11
N LYS A 166 6.95 10.85 -5.26
CA LYS A 166 8.36 11.02 -5.57
C LYS A 166 8.79 10.00 -6.60
N HIS A 167 9.66 10.41 -7.50
CA HIS A 167 10.30 9.50 -8.43
C HIS A 167 11.76 9.88 -8.68
N ASN A 168 12.53 8.91 -9.16
CA ASN A 168 13.84 9.10 -9.74
C ASN A 168 13.93 8.20 -10.97
N VAL A 169 13.61 8.73 -12.13
CA VAL A 169 13.56 7.98 -13.38
C VAL A 169 14.54 8.60 -14.36
N LYS A 170 15.25 7.78 -15.10
CA LYS A 170 16.21 8.19 -16.15
C LYS A 170 15.66 7.82 -17.53
N PRO A 171 16.15 8.46 -18.60
CA PRO A 171 15.84 8.04 -19.96
C PRO A 171 16.13 6.56 -20.20
N ALA A 172 15.46 5.96 -21.17
CA ALA A 172 15.59 4.52 -21.44
C ALA A 172 17.00 4.10 -21.86
N ASP A 173 17.71 4.98 -22.53
CA ASP A 173 19.11 4.81 -22.98
C ASP A 173 20.17 5.12 -21.90
N TYR A 174 19.76 5.55 -20.70
CA TYR A 174 20.69 5.78 -19.61
C TYR A 174 21.34 4.45 -19.18
N PRO A 175 22.69 4.41 -19.01
CA PRO A 175 23.37 3.19 -18.58
C PRO A 175 22.92 2.81 -17.16
N ALA A 176 22.14 1.75 -17.08
CA ALA A 176 21.54 1.27 -15.84
C ALA A 176 21.42 -0.26 -15.88
N TYR A 177 21.44 -0.88 -14.72
CA TYR A 177 21.28 -2.33 -14.58
C TYR A 177 19.86 -2.67 -14.11
N ALA A 178 19.37 -3.84 -14.50
CA ALA A 178 18.13 -4.35 -13.94
C ALA A 178 18.23 -4.43 -12.41
N TYR A 179 17.14 -4.05 -11.71
CA TYR A 179 17.06 -4.28 -10.27
C TYR A 179 17.18 -5.78 -10.01
N PRO A 180 18.08 -6.23 -9.13
CA PRO A 180 18.22 -7.63 -8.80
C PRO A 180 16.99 -8.06 -7.98
N GLY A 181 16.00 -8.61 -8.65
CA GLY A 181 14.71 -8.95 -8.06
C GLY A 181 14.19 -10.27 -8.56
N GLU A 182 14.79 -11.37 -8.12
CA GLU A 182 14.05 -12.62 -8.06
C GLU A 182 13.05 -12.52 -6.89
N SER A 183 11.79 -12.94 -7.12
CA SER A 183 10.81 -13.02 -6.05
C SER A 183 11.31 -13.99 -4.96
N PHE A 184 11.52 -13.49 -3.75
CA PHE A 184 11.91 -14.33 -2.62
C PHE A 184 10.96 -15.52 -2.44
N ILE A 185 9.66 -15.30 -2.60
CA ILE A 185 8.65 -16.35 -2.50
C ILE A 185 8.86 -17.41 -3.58
N ASP A 186 9.17 -17.01 -4.82
CA ASP A 186 9.37 -17.96 -5.91
C ASP A 186 10.69 -18.71 -5.77
N ALA A 187 11.75 -18.03 -5.33
CA ALA A 187 13.02 -18.67 -4.99
C ALA A 187 12.87 -19.70 -3.85
N GLU A 188 12.16 -19.35 -2.78
CA GLU A 188 11.89 -20.25 -1.67
C GLU A 188 11.00 -21.44 -2.07
N ARG A 189 10.03 -21.20 -2.95
CA ARG A 189 9.18 -22.27 -3.52
C ARG A 189 10.00 -23.22 -4.38
N ALA A 190 10.83 -22.71 -5.28
CA ALA A 190 11.70 -23.50 -6.14
C ALA A 190 12.71 -24.33 -5.32
N ALA A 191 13.18 -23.79 -4.21
CA ALA A 191 14.10 -24.49 -3.29
C ALA A 191 13.39 -25.46 -2.32
N GLY A 192 12.07 -25.61 -2.38
CA GLY A 192 11.30 -26.49 -1.50
C GLY A 192 11.29 -26.05 -0.02
N ARG A 193 11.63 -24.79 0.26
CA ARG A 193 11.68 -24.25 1.63
C ARG A 193 10.39 -23.61 2.12
N LEU A 194 9.40 -23.40 1.23
CA LEU A 194 8.08 -22.93 1.64
C LEU A 194 7.22 -24.08 2.15
N THR A 195 6.88 -24.02 3.42
CA THR A 195 5.89 -24.93 4.00
C THR A 195 4.50 -24.35 3.81
N VAL A 196 3.73 -24.92 2.88
CA VAL A 196 2.31 -24.61 2.74
C VAL A 196 1.55 -25.43 3.79
N ARG A 197 0.97 -24.77 4.79
CA ARG A 197 0.04 -25.45 5.70
C ARG A 197 -1.25 -25.71 4.93
N PRO A 198 -1.77 -26.95 4.93
CA PRO A 198 -3.10 -27.22 4.43
C PRO A 198 -4.09 -26.29 5.15
N LYS A 199 -5.03 -25.73 4.41
CA LYS A 199 -6.13 -24.99 5.02
C LYS A 199 -6.91 -26.01 5.84
N GLU A 200 -6.77 -25.96 7.16
CA GLU A 200 -7.71 -26.68 8.03
C GLU A 200 -9.06 -26.04 7.74
N LEU A 201 -9.95 -26.84 7.16
CA LEU A 201 -11.35 -26.47 6.96
C LEU A 201 -11.94 -26.32 8.36
N ALA A 202 -12.08 -25.07 8.82
CA ALA A 202 -12.82 -24.73 10.02
C ALA A 202 -14.33 -24.80 9.74
#